data_8e45c59a39ec7926489b4e3aa94d3071
#
_entry.id   8e45c59a39ec7926489b4e3aa94d3071
#
_cell.length_a   1.000
_cell.length_b   1.000
_cell.length_c   1.000
_cell.angle_alpha   90.00
_cell.angle_beta   90.00
_cell.angle_gamma   90.00
#
_symmetry.space_group_name_H-M   'P 1'
#
loop_
_entity.id
_entity.type
_entity.pdbx_description
1 polymer ?
#
loop_
_entity_poly.entity_id
_entity_poly.type
_entity_poly.pdbx_seq_one_letter_code
_entity_poly.pdbx_strand_id
1 'polypeptide(L)'
;KPSSAASDVYKRQDPTLEVLLAAAEQEWSTPREFRTGLVNLGRRAIARGAEKDGKLEQVETELYQLANVLEREKDLTQLLSDRTAASEKKRGLLANVIYGKVTMFTEALALQVIGRPRHNPVDDLVELSSEFAGMRGKTVARVATAEELSDSQRGVLAQKLEKIYGREMAIHSEVDPSLLGGVVIRVGDEVIDGSTRGKLTRLRTDVAANAAL
;
A
#
# COMPACT_ATOMS: atom_id res chain seq x y z
N LYS A 1 -25.84 -40.04 8.47
CA LYS A 1 -25.69 -38.71 9.09
C LYS A 1 -24.71 -37.90 8.23
N PRO A 2 -25.09 -36.73 7.74
CA PRO A 2 -24.10 -35.85 7.07
C PRO A 2 -22.99 -35.51 8.06
N SER A 3 -21.75 -35.55 7.58
CA SER A 3 -20.55 -35.33 8.36
C SER A 3 -20.58 -33.93 8.99
N SER A 4 -20.13 -33.81 10.24
CA SER A 4 -20.08 -32.53 10.97
C SER A 4 -19.27 -31.43 10.23
N ALA A 5 -18.30 -31.86 9.41
CA ALA A 5 -17.50 -30.95 8.58
C ALA A 5 -18.33 -30.22 7.50
N ALA A 6 -19.30 -30.89 6.88
CA ALA A 6 -20.19 -30.24 5.89
C ALA A 6 -21.13 -29.24 6.56
N SER A 7 -21.60 -29.52 7.77
CA SER A 7 -22.43 -28.59 8.56
C SER A 7 -21.63 -27.36 9.03
N ASP A 8 -20.33 -27.52 9.38
CA ASP A 8 -19.47 -26.42 9.80
C ASP A 8 -19.06 -25.51 8.64
N VAL A 9 -18.86 -26.07 7.45
CA VAL A 9 -18.63 -25.28 6.22
C VAL A 9 -19.87 -24.47 5.85
N TYR A 10 -21.06 -25.06 5.98
CA TYR A 10 -22.33 -24.37 5.70
C TYR A 10 -22.61 -23.23 6.68
N LYS A 11 -22.33 -23.45 7.99
CA LYS A 11 -22.47 -22.41 9.02
C LYS A 11 -21.45 -21.25 8.88
N ARG A 12 -20.28 -21.50 8.27
CA ARG A 12 -19.29 -20.44 7.99
C ARG A 12 -19.65 -19.60 6.76
N GLN A 13 -20.52 -20.08 5.89
CA GLN A 13 -20.96 -19.34 4.70
C GLN A 13 -22.12 -18.38 4.98
N ASP A 14 -22.91 -18.61 6.04
CA ASP A 14 -24.06 -17.78 6.38
C ASP A 14 -23.74 -16.27 6.51
N PRO A 15 -22.71 -15.85 7.28
CA PRO A 15 -22.40 -14.41 7.42
C PRO A 15 -21.95 -13.75 6.11
N THR A 16 -21.26 -14.49 5.25
CA THR A 16 -20.82 -13.98 3.95
C THR A 16 -22.02 -13.82 3.01
N LEU A 17 -22.93 -14.79 3.02
CA LEU A 17 -24.13 -14.74 2.20
C LEU A 17 -25.06 -13.61 2.67
N GLU A 18 -25.23 -13.42 3.97
CA GLU A 18 -26.03 -12.32 4.53
C GLU A 18 -25.46 -10.95 4.11
N VAL A 19 -24.14 -10.75 4.17
CA VAL A 19 -23.51 -9.51 3.71
C VAL A 19 -23.70 -9.29 2.21
N LEU A 20 -23.60 -10.36 1.40
CA LEU A 20 -23.80 -10.26 -0.05
C LEU A 20 -25.27 -9.94 -0.39
N LEU A 21 -26.23 -10.56 0.30
CA LEU A 21 -27.65 -10.27 0.13
C LEU A 21 -27.96 -8.83 0.53
N ALA A 22 -27.50 -8.38 1.71
CA ALA A 22 -27.66 -7.01 2.16
C ALA A 22 -27.04 -5.99 1.20
N ALA A 23 -25.90 -6.31 0.60
CA ALA A 23 -25.28 -5.47 -0.42
C ALA A 23 -26.07 -5.46 -1.74
N ALA A 24 -26.69 -6.59 -2.12
CA ALA A 24 -27.49 -6.69 -3.33
C ALA A 24 -28.85 -5.96 -3.21
N GLU A 25 -29.38 -5.82 -1.99
CA GLU A 25 -30.62 -5.11 -1.69
C GLU A 25 -30.46 -3.57 -1.71
N GLN A 26 -29.22 -3.07 -1.68
CA GLN A 26 -28.96 -1.62 -1.74
C GLN A 26 -29.12 -1.10 -3.17
N GLU A 27 -29.54 0.18 -3.27
CA GLU A 27 -29.57 0.88 -4.54
C GLU A 27 -28.16 1.29 -4.96
N TRP A 28 -27.73 0.83 -6.13
CA TRP A 28 -26.44 1.16 -6.73
C TRP A 28 -26.66 1.93 -8.03
N SER A 29 -25.98 3.05 -8.21
CA SER A 29 -26.12 3.88 -9.41
C SER A 29 -25.69 3.12 -10.68
N THR A 30 -24.70 2.23 -10.56
CA THR A 30 -24.17 1.44 -11.67
C THR A 30 -23.70 0.05 -11.24
N PRO A 31 -23.68 -0.95 -12.16
CA PRO A 31 -23.07 -2.25 -11.88
C PRO A 31 -21.56 -2.18 -11.55
N ARG A 32 -20.88 -1.10 -11.98
CA ARG A 32 -19.49 -0.86 -11.65
C ARG A 32 -19.35 -0.46 -10.18
N GLU A 33 -20.23 0.41 -9.70
CA GLU A 33 -20.25 0.85 -8.31
C GLU A 33 -20.55 -0.32 -7.36
N PHE A 34 -21.53 -1.15 -7.68
CA PHE A 34 -21.81 -2.39 -6.95
C PHE A 34 -20.56 -3.27 -6.79
N ARG A 35 -19.86 -3.54 -7.91
CA ARG A 35 -18.63 -4.35 -7.87
C ARG A 35 -17.53 -3.72 -7.04
N THR A 36 -17.36 -2.40 -7.14
CA THR A 36 -16.39 -1.66 -6.34
C THR A 36 -16.74 -1.71 -4.86
N GLY A 37 -18.02 -1.54 -4.53
CA GLY A 37 -18.54 -1.68 -3.18
C GLY A 37 -18.26 -3.06 -2.56
N LEU A 38 -18.50 -4.14 -3.31
CA LEU A 38 -18.19 -5.50 -2.86
C LEU A 38 -16.68 -5.71 -2.61
N VAL A 39 -15.82 -5.19 -3.50
CA VAL A 39 -14.37 -5.26 -3.30
C VAL A 39 -13.96 -4.51 -2.04
N ASN A 40 -14.51 -3.31 -1.81
CA ASN A 40 -14.21 -2.52 -0.62
C ASN A 40 -14.73 -3.19 0.66
N LEU A 41 -15.89 -3.84 0.63
CA LEU A 41 -16.38 -4.65 1.75
C LEU A 41 -15.44 -5.82 2.06
N GLY A 42 -14.96 -6.53 1.04
CA GLY A 42 -13.98 -7.60 1.21
C GLY A 42 -12.67 -7.10 1.82
N ARG A 43 -12.13 -5.96 1.34
CA ARG A 43 -10.93 -5.32 1.92
C ARG A 43 -11.14 -4.93 3.38
N ARG A 44 -12.29 -4.33 3.72
CA ARG A 44 -12.64 -3.99 5.11
C ARG A 44 -12.76 -5.22 6.00
N ALA A 45 -13.32 -6.32 5.50
CA ALA A 45 -13.41 -7.58 6.25
C ALA A 45 -12.00 -8.13 6.56
N ILE A 46 -11.09 -8.12 5.58
CA ILE A 46 -9.69 -8.52 5.77
C ILE A 46 -9.00 -7.59 6.78
N ALA A 47 -9.19 -6.26 6.67
CA ALA A 47 -8.63 -5.29 7.60
C ALA A 47 -9.12 -5.51 9.04
N ARG A 48 -10.41 -5.79 9.23
CA ARG A 48 -10.96 -6.14 10.56
C ARG A 48 -10.40 -7.44 11.12
N GLY A 49 -10.16 -8.43 10.26
CA GLY A 49 -9.44 -9.65 10.64
C GLY A 49 -8.02 -9.35 11.11
N ALA A 50 -7.28 -8.56 10.35
CA ALA A 50 -5.93 -8.14 10.71
C ALA A 50 -5.88 -7.30 11.99
N GLU A 51 -6.86 -6.40 12.20
CA GLU A 51 -7.01 -5.61 13.43
C GLU A 51 -7.24 -6.51 14.64
N LYS A 52 -8.15 -7.48 14.55
CA LYS A 52 -8.45 -8.45 15.61
C LYS A 52 -7.22 -9.26 15.99
N ASP A 53 -6.38 -9.61 15.04
CA ASP A 53 -5.15 -10.36 15.24
C ASP A 53 -3.95 -9.46 15.62
N GLY A 54 -4.15 -8.14 15.77
CA GLY A 54 -3.10 -7.17 16.07
C GLY A 54 -2.05 -7.01 14.98
N LYS A 55 -2.39 -7.36 13.72
CA LYS A 55 -1.46 -7.38 12.57
C LYS A 55 -1.66 -6.23 11.58
N LEU A 56 -2.51 -5.25 11.90
CA LEU A 56 -2.85 -4.18 10.96
C LEU A 56 -1.61 -3.38 10.51
N GLU A 57 -0.69 -3.08 11.44
CA GLU A 57 0.58 -2.40 11.14
C GLU A 57 1.52 -3.25 10.27
N GLN A 58 1.58 -4.55 10.56
CA GLN A 58 2.37 -5.47 9.76
C GLN A 58 1.86 -5.54 8.34
N VAL A 59 0.54 -5.65 8.13
CA VAL A 59 -0.10 -5.66 6.80
C VAL A 59 0.18 -4.37 6.04
N GLU A 60 0.03 -3.21 6.70
CA GLU A 60 0.38 -1.90 6.14
C GLU A 60 1.81 -1.86 5.62
N THR A 61 2.76 -2.27 6.46
CA THR A 61 4.19 -2.30 6.15
C THR A 61 4.50 -3.27 5.01
N GLU A 62 3.95 -4.48 5.05
CA GLU A 62 4.17 -5.51 4.02
C GLU A 62 3.62 -5.08 2.65
N LEU A 63 2.46 -4.43 2.60
CA LEU A 63 1.90 -3.89 1.36
C LEU A 63 2.82 -2.82 0.74
N TYR A 64 3.34 -1.92 1.57
CA TYR A 64 4.28 -0.90 1.11
C TYR A 64 5.61 -1.50 0.64
N GLN A 65 6.17 -2.45 1.40
CA GLN A 65 7.40 -3.15 1.01
C GLN A 65 7.21 -3.92 -0.32
N LEU A 66 6.06 -4.56 -0.51
CA LEU A 66 5.74 -5.23 -1.76
C LEU A 66 5.67 -4.24 -2.92
N ALA A 67 5.07 -3.07 -2.74
CA ALA A 67 5.06 -2.02 -3.74
C ALA A 67 6.48 -1.59 -4.14
N ASN A 68 7.37 -1.38 -3.16
CA ASN A 68 8.76 -1.01 -3.40
C ASN A 68 9.55 -2.11 -4.14
N VAL A 69 9.30 -3.38 -3.81
CA VAL A 69 9.91 -4.50 -4.56
C VAL A 69 9.45 -4.48 -6.01
N LEU A 70 8.16 -4.32 -6.25
CA LEU A 70 7.63 -4.25 -7.62
C LEU A 70 8.16 -3.03 -8.38
N GLU A 71 8.35 -1.88 -7.73
CA GLU A 71 8.91 -0.67 -8.36
C GLU A 71 10.34 -0.90 -8.86
N ARG A 72 11.13 -1.69 -8.12
CA ARG A 72 12.52 -2.05 -8.49
C ARG A 72 12.58 -3.14 -9.55
N GLU A 73 11.69 -4.13 -9.46
CA GLU A 73 11.63 -5.30 -10.35
C GLU A 73 10.73 -5.00 -11.56
N LYS A 74 11.25 -4.22 -12.52
CA LYS A 74 10.46 -3.70 -13.67
C LYS A 74 9.89 -4.82 -14.53
N ASP A 75 10.64 -5.91 -14.74
CA ASP A 75 10.19 -7.05 -15.55
C ASP A 75 8.98 -7.74 -14.90
N LEU A 76 9.04 -7.95 -13.58
CA LEU A 76 7.92 -8.52 -12.82
C LEU A 76 6.70 -7.60 -12.88
N THR A 77 6.90 -6.31 -12.66
CA THR A 77 5.83 -5.31 -12.71
C THR A 77 5.20 -5.22 -14.10
N GLN A 78 5.98 -5.31 -15.16
CA GLN A 78 5.47 -5.35 -16.53
C GLN A 78 4.57 -6.58 -16.76
N LEU A 79 5.00 -7.77 -16.32
CA LEU A 79 4.20 -9.00 -16.42
C LEU A 79 2.89 -8.90 -15.62
N LEU A 80 2.92 -8.34 -14.43
CA LEU A 80 1.75 -8.15 -13.57
C LEU A 80 0.79 -7.07 -14.11
N SER A 81 1.31 -6.08 -14.84
CA SER A 81 0.55 -4.98 -15.44
C SER A 81 -0.06 -5.35 -16.80
N ASP A 82 0.36 -6.43 -17.42
CA ASP A 82 -0.15 -6.86 -18.72
C ASP A 82 -1.66 -7.08 -18.67
N ARG A 83 -2.39 -6.26 -19.44
CA ARG A 83 -3.86 -6.31 -19.51
C ARG A 83 -4.37 -7.50 -20.33
N THR A 84 -3.52 -8.09 -21.16
CA THR A 84 -3.88 -9.26 -22.00
C THR A 84 -3.74 -10.58 -21.25
N ALA A 85 -2.90 -10.62 -20.21
CA ALA A 85 -2.67 -11.80 -19.42
C ALA A 85 -3.88 -12.11 -18.50
N ALA A 86 -4.24 -13.39 -18.40
CA ALA A 86 -5.33 -13.83 -17.52
C ALA A 86 -5.01 -13.50 -16.05
N SER A 87 -6.01 -12.99 -15.31
CA SER A 87 -5.87 -12.61 -13.90
C SER A 87 -5.34 -13.74 -13.03
N GLU A 88 -5.72 -14.99 -13.33
CA GLU A 88 -5.26 -16.18 -12.59
C GLU A 88 -3.75 -16.40 -12.75
N LYS A 89 -3.22 -16.23 -13.97
CA LYS A 89 -1.77 -16.36 -14.22
C LYS A 89 -0.99 -15.30 -13.44
N LYS A 90 -1.46 -14.06 -13.43
CA LYS A 90 -0.82 -12.97 -12.67
C LYS A 90 -0.87 -13.22 -11.16
N ARG A 91 -2.00 -13.68 -10.64
CA ARG A 91 -2.12 -14.07 -9.24
C ARG A 91 -1.19 -15.22 -8.89
N GLY A 92 -1.12 -16.28 -9.72
CA GLY A 92 -0.22 -17.40 -9.51
C GLY A 92 1.26 -16.98 -9.52
N LEU A 93 1.65 -16.08 -10.42
CA LEU A 93 3.00 -15.52 -10.47
C LEU A 93 3.33 -14.78 -9.16
N LEU A 94 2.48 -13.84 -8.73
CA LEU A 94 2.70 -13.11 -7.49
C LEU A 94 2.68 -14.04 -6.28
N ALA A 95 1.72 -14.95 -6.18
CA ALA A 95 1.62 -15.91 -5.08
C ALA A 95 2.93 -16.67 -4.87
N ASN A 96 3.55 -17.16 -5.95
CA ASN A 96 4.83 -17.87 -5.86
C ASN A 96 5.97 -16.97 -5.33
N VAL A 97 5.95 -15.68 -5.62
CA VAL A 97 6.98 -14.74 -5.17
C VAL A 97 6.83 -14.41 -3.68
N ILE A 98 5.59 -14.23 -3.20
CA ILE A 98 5.31 -13.77 -1.83
C ILE A 98 5.01 -14.91 -0.85
N TYR A 99 4.87 -16.14 -1.32
CA TYR A 99 4.53 -17.29 -0.49
C TYR A 99 5.44 -17.44 0.73
N GLY A 100 4.81 -17.47 1.91
CA GLY A 100 5.53 -17.60 3.20
C GLY A 100 6.36 -16.39 3.63
N LYS A 101 6.35 -15.29 2.85
CA LYS A 101 7.11 -14.05 3.15
C LYS A 101 6.25 -12.95 3.75
N VAL A 102 4.96 -13.04 3.59
CA VAL A 102 3.98 -12.05 4.06
C VAL A 102 2.86 -12.72 4.85
N THR A 103 2.09 -11.93 5.58
CA THR A 103 0.90 -12.44 6.27
C THR A 103 -0.16 -12.89 5.27
N MET A 104 -1.04 -13.81 5.71
CA MET A 104 -2.18 -14.25 4.89
C MET A 104 -3.11 -13.09 4.48
N PHE A 105 -3.19 -12.06 5.30
CA PHE A 105 -3.99 -10.86 5.01
C PHE A 105 -3.37 -10.06 3.86
N THR A 106 -2.06 -9.84 3.90
CA THR A 106 -1.30 -9.16 2.84
C THR A 106 -1.35 -9.94 1.54
N GLU A 107 -1.19 -11.27 1.60
CA GLU A 107 -1.30 -12.13 0.42
C GLU A 107 -2.67 -11.99 -0.24
N ALA A 108 -3.76 -12.12 0.53
CA ALA A 108 -5.12 -12.00 0.01
C ALA A 108 -5.38 -10.63 -0.65
N LEU A 109 -4.91 -9.54 -0.01
CA LEU A 109 -5.05 -8.17 -0.51
C LEU A 109 -4.23 -7.94 -1.78
N ALA A 110 -2.96 -8.37 -1.80
CA ALA A 110 -2.08 -8.23 -2.95
C ALA A 110 -2.61 -9.02 -4.16
N LEU A 111 -3.04 -10.26 -3.98
CA LEU A 111 -3.64 -11.07 -5.04
C LEU A 111 -4.94 -10.47 -5.57
N GLN A 112 -5.73 -9.80 -4.72
CA GLN A 112 -6.93 -9.09 -5.14
C GLN A 112 -6.59 -7.89 -6.02
N VAL A 113 -5.60 -7.08 -5.62
CA VAL A 113 -5.12 -5.90 -6.38
C VAL A 113 -4.59 -6.34 -7.75
N ILE A 114 -3.68 -7.32 -7.78
CA ILE A 114 -3.07 -7.80 -9.03
C ILE A 114 -4.10 -8.45 -9.97
N GLY A 115 -5.10 -9.09 -9.42
CA GLY A 115 -6.19 -9.69 -10.23
C GLY A 115 -7.04 -8.65 -10.97
N ARG A 116 -7.19 -7.44 -10.41
CA ARG A 116 -8.01 -6.36 -10.97
C ARG A 116 -7.44 -5.01 -10.57
N PRO A 117 -6.30 -4.59 -11.14
CA PRO A 117 -5.72 -3.30 -10.81
C PRO A 117 -6.61 -2.15 -11.32
N ARG A 118 -6.67 -1.06 -10.55
CA ARG A 118 -7.34 0.20 -10.95
C ARG A 118 -6.42 1.03 -11.83
N HIS A 119 -5.17 1.18 -11.41
CA HIS A 119 -4.11 1.93 -12.08
C HIS A 119 -3.00 0.96 -12.50
N ASN A 120 -1.85 1.06 -11.85
CA ASN A 120 -0.81 0.05 -11.94
C ASN A 120 -0.67 -0.68 -10.59
N PRO A 121 -0.09 -1.88 -10.58
CA PRO A 121 0.03 -2.68 -9.36
C PRO A 121 0.77 -1.97 -8.21
N VAL A 122 1.78 -1.17 -8.51
CA VAL A 122 2.58 -0.45 -7.52
C VAL A 122 1.73 0.61 -6.82
N ASP A 123 1.11 1.50 -7.61
CA ASP A 123 0.27 2.58 -7.08
C ASP A 123 -0.91 2.04 -6.27
N ASP A 124 -1.57 0.99 -6.77
CA ASP A 124 -2.71 0.37 -6.08
C ASP A 124 -2.30 -0.25 -4.73
N LEU A 125 -1.10 -0.82 -4.61
CA LEU A 125 -0.58 -1.34 -3.34
C LEU A 125 -0.20 -0.22 -2.37
N VAL A 126 0.40 0.87 -2.86
CA VAL A 126 0.71 2.05 -2.06
C VAL A 126 -0.56 2.71 -1.54
N GLU A 127 -1.59 2.85 -2.39
CA GLU A 127 -2.90 3.39 -1.98
C GLU A 127 -3.51 2.52 -0.89
N LEU A 128 -3.49 1.19 -1.06
CA LEU A 128 -4.02 0.25 -0.08
C LEU A 128 -3.26 0.30 1.25
N SER A 129 -1.92 0.38 1.23
CA SER A 129 -1.11 0.58 2.43
C SER A 129 -1.52 1.88 3.16
N SER A 130 -1.77 2.96 2.42
CA SER A 130 -2.22 4.23 2.98
C SER A 130 -3.63 4.15 3.58
N GLU A 131 -4.54 3.38 2.97
CA GLU A 131 -5.87 3.09 3.55
C GLU A 131 -5.73 2.40 4.92
N PHE A 132 -4.82 1.42 5.04
CA PHE A 132 -4.58 0.69 6.29
C PHE A 132 -3.96 1.57 7.37
N ALA A 133 -3.02 2.46 7.02
CA ALA A 133 -2.51 3.48 7.94
C ALA A 133 -3.62 4.40 8.45
N GLY A 134 -4.51 4.84 7.55
CA GLY A 134 -5.67 5.66 7.89
C GLY A 134 -6.63 4.98 8.87
N MET A 135 -6.81 3.66 8.78
CA MET A 135 -7.61 2.89 9.74
C MET A 135 -7.01 2.90 11.15
N ARG A 136 -5.70 3.09 11.27
CA ARG A 136 -4.97 3.27 12.54
C ARG A 136 -4.93 4.72 13.01
N GLY A 137 -5.59 5.63 12.31
CA GLY A 137 -5.54 7.07 12.58
C GLY A 137 -4.24 7.75 12.18
N LYS A 138 -3.38 7.08 11.40
CA LYS A 138 -2.09 7.60 10.96
C LYS A 138 -2.14 8.12 9.52
N THR A 139 -1.31 9.11 9.24
CA THR A 139 -1.05 9.60 7.89
C THR A 139 0.31 9.09 7.41
N VAL A 140 0.36 8.58 6.18
CA VAL A 140 1.62 8.06 5.62
C VAL A 140 2.53 9.20 5.20
N ALA A 141 3.80 9.13 5.66
CA ALA A 141 4.91 9.90 5.13
C ALA A 141 5.87 8.94 4.39
N ARG A 142 5.98 9.07 3.08
CA ARG A 142 6.97 8.35 2.28
C ARG A 142 8.29 9.10 2.32
N VAL A 143 9.36 8.41 2.71
CA VAL A 143 10.65 9.00 3.00
C VAL A 143 11.74 8.30 2.20
N ALA A 144 12.28 9.00 1.19
CA ALA A 144 13.45 8.52 0.45
C ALA A 144 14.72 9.08 1.09
N THR A 145 15.69 8.21 1.37
CA THR A 145 17.00 8.56 1.98
C THR A 145 18.12 7.89 1.22
N ALA A 146 19.34 8.48 1.27
CA ALA A 146 20.51 7.87 0.62
C ALA A 146 20.97 6.56 1.32
N GLU A 147 20.70 6.43 2.61
CA GLU A 147 21.05 5.30 3.46
C GLU A 147 19.83 4.87 4.30
N GLU A 148 19.87 3.67 4.83
CA GLU A 148 18.77 3.16 5.67
C GLU A 148 18.62 3.99 6.96
N LEU A 149 17.38 4.33 7.30
CA LEU A 149 17.06 5.03 8.54
C LEU A 149 17.13 4.06 9.73
N SER A 150 17.86 4.43 10.77
CA SER A 150 17.76 3.72 12.04
C SER A 150 16.40 3.95 12.71
N ASP A 151 16.01 3.07 13.63
CA ASP A 151 14.74 3.20 14.36
C ASP A 151 14.64 4.51 15.13
N SER A 152 15.77 4.98 15.70
CA SER A 152 15.80 6.27 16.40
C SER A 152 15.60 7.46 15.45
N GLN A 153 16.21 7.44 14.26
CA GLN A 153 16.00 8.48 13.24
C GLN A 153 14.57 8.48 12.73
N ARG A 154 14.00 7.29 12.51
CA ARG A 154 12.61 7.12 12.11
C ARG A 154 11.65 7.68 13.16
N GLY A 155 11.89 7.41 14.45
CA GLY A 155 11.10 7.94 15.56
C GLY A 155 11.17 9.46 15.67
N VAL A 156 12.37 10.05 15.58
CA VAL A 156 12.56 11.51 15.58
C VAL A 156 11.88 12.17 14.40
N LEU A 157 11.95 11.55 13.21
CA LEU A 157 11.29 12.05 12.01
C LEU A 157 9.77 12.05 12.16
N ALA A 158 9.20 10.93 12.66
CA ALA A 158 7.77 10.83 12.92
C ALA A 158 7.28 11.93 13.86
N GLN A 159 7.97 12.16 14.99
CA GLN A 159 7.63 13.22 15.94
C GLN A 159 7.71 14.64 15.34
N LYS A 160 8.70 14.90 14.49
CA LYS A 160 8.82 16.21 13.81
C LYS A 160 7.67 16.42 12.82
N LEU A 161 7.35 15.41 12.03
CA LEU A 161 6.25 15.48 11.08
C LEU A 161 4.90 15.58 11.79
N GLU A 162 4.71 14.87 12.90
CA GLU A 162 3.51 14.99 13.74
C GLU A 162 3.30 16.42 14.24
N LYS A 163 4.37 17.10 14.66
CA LYS A 163 4.30 18.51 15.07
C LYS A 163 3.93 19.45 13.92
N ILE A 164 4.38 19.16 12.69
CA ILE A 164 4.11 19.97 11.50
C ILE A 164 2.68 19.75 11.03
N TYR A 165 2.23 18.50 10.96
CA TYR A 165 0.95 18.13 10.37
C TYR A 165 -0.19 17.98 11.38
N GLY A 166 0.10 17.95 12.70
CA GLY A 166 -0.88 17.79 13.77
C GLY A 166 -1.55 16.42 13.80
N ARG A 167 -0.90 15.39 13.21
CA ARG A 167 -1.43 14.03 13.08
C ARG A 167 -0.32 13.01 13.29
N GLU A 168 -0.64 11.85 13.86
CA GLU A 168 0.31 10.73 13.92
C GLU A 168 0.75 10.30 12.51
N MET A 169 2.05 10.05 12.36
CA MET A 169 2.66 9.74 11.08
C MET A 169 3.18 8.29 11.05
N ALA A 170 2.84 7.57 9.97
CA ALA A 170 3.46 6.30 9.62
C ALA A 170 4.61 6.57 8.65
N ILE A 171 5.84 6.25 9.04
CA ILE A 171 7.04 6.49 8.22
C ILE A 171 7.30 5.27 7.35
N HIS A 172 7.08 5.40 6.05
CA HIS A 172 7.47 4.43 5.05
C HIS A 172 8.77 4.88 4.38
N SER A 173 9.88 4.24 4.75
CA SER A 173 11.21 4.61 4.23
C SER A 173 11.67 3.69 3.12
N GLU A 174 12.36 4.30 2.15
CA GLU A 174 13.08 3.61 1.06
C GLU A 174 14.48 4.20 0.92
N VAL A 175 15.40 3.40 0.39
CA VAL A 175 16.78 3.84 0.12
C VAL A 175 16.90 4.20 -1.35
N ASP A 176 17.26 5.46 -1.61
CA ASP A 176 17.59 5.99 -2.94
C ASP A 176 18.99 6.60 -2.93
N PRO A 177 20.01 5.84 -3.34
CA PRO A 177 21.40 6.33 -3.36
C PRO A 177 21.62 7.55 -4.26
N SER A 178 20.70 7.82 -5.21
CA SER A 178 20.82 8.96 -6.12
C SER A 178 20.68 10.32 -5.44
N LEU A 179 20.17 10.35 -4.19
CA LEU A 179 20.02 11.58 -3.40
C LEU A 179 21.34 12.16 -2.91
N LEU A 180 22.42 11.36 -2.90
CA LEU A 180 23.76 11.71 -2.41
C LEU A 180 23.81 12.10 -0.92
N GLY A 181 22.69 12.05 -0.23
CA GLY A 181 22.51 12.40 1.18
C GLY A 181 21.26 13.24 1.43
N GLY A 182 20.89 13.36 2.70
CA GLY A 182 19.66 14.03 3.11
C GLY A 182 18.43 13.18 2.91
N VAL A 183 17.26 13.83 2.78
CA VAL A 183 15.97 13.17 2.78
C VAL A 183 14.98 13.88 1.87
N VAL A 184 14.15 13.11 1.16
CA VAL A 184 12.96 13.59 0.47
C VAL A 184 11.74 12.99 1.15
N ILE A 185 10.81 13.81 1.59
CA ILE A 185 9.61 13.40 2.31
C ILE A 185 8.39 13.76 1.47
N ARG A 186 7.45 12.84 1.33
CA ARG A 186 6.17 13.06 0.65
C ARG A 186 5.04 12.72 1.60
N VAL A 187 4.14 13.69 1.80
CA VAL A 187 2.94 13.54 2.62
C VAL A 187 1.74 13.97 1.77
N GLY A 188 0.96 13.01 1.29
CA GLY A 188 -0.05 13.28 0.26
C GLY A 188 0.59 13.87 -0.99
N ASP A 189 0.13 15.06 -1.41
CA ASP A 189 0.64 15.80 -2.58
C ASP A 189 1.82 16.73 -2.25
N GLU A 190 2.14 16.90 -0.98
CA GLU A 190 3.24 17.76 -0.53
C GLU A 190 4.58 17.03 -0.58
N VAL A 191 5.61 17.72 -1.10
CA VAL A 191 6.99 17.21 -1.20
C VAL A 191 7.94 18.14 -0.49
N ILE A 192 8.66 17.62 0.50
CA ILE A 192 9.74 18.33 1.22
C ILE A 192 11.06 17.73 0.76
N ASP A 193 11.80 18.45 -0.10
CA ASP A 193 13.11 18.04 -0.59
C ASP A 193 14.24 18.68 0.22
N GLY A 194 14.80 17.90 1.16
CA GLY A 194 15.99 18.20 1.94
C GLY A 194 17.25 17.48 1.46
N SER A 195 17.23 16.87 0.26
CA SER A 195 18.37 16.12 -0.29
C SER A 195 19.56 17.03 -0.65
N THR A 196 20.76 16.46 -0.60
CA THR A 196 21.98 17.13 -1.07
C THR A 196 21.89 17.44 -2.56
N ARG A 197 21.32 16.53 -3.34
CA ARG A 197 21.08 16.74 -4.77
C ARG A 197 20.14 17.92 -5.03
N GLY A 198 19.04 18.03 -4.30
CA GLY A 198 18.12 19.18 -4.41
C GLY A 198 18.77 20.50 -4.05
N LYS A 199 19.63 20.53 -3.00
CA LYS A 199 20.40 21.72 -2.62
C LYS A 199 21.38 22.14 -3.72
N LEU A 200 22.14 21.20 -4.30
CA LEU A 200 23.07 21.46 -5.40
C LEU A 200 22.35 21.99 -6.65
N THR A 201 21.19 21.43 -6.98
CA THR A 201 20.39 21.90 -8.12
C THR A 201 19.93 23.34 -7.92
N ARG A 202 19.42 23.69 -6.73
CA ARG A 202 19.02 25.07 -6.39
C ARG A 202 20.21 26.02 -6.47
N LEU A 203 21.34 25.69 -5.86
CA LEU A 203 22.55 26.51 -5.93
C LEU A 203 23.04 26.73 -7.37
N ARG A 204 22.99 25.69 -8.21
CA ARG A 204 23.36 25.81 -9.63
C ARG A 204 22.45 26.79 -10.36
N THR A 205 21.14 26.74 -10.09
CA THR A 205 20.16 27.64 -10.69
C THR A 205 20.39 29.07 -10.25
N ASP A 206 20.63 29.30 -8.95
CA ASP A 206 20.87 30.63 -8.36
C ASP A 206 22.15 31.25 -8.93
N VAL A 207 23.24 30.46 -9.05
CA VAL A 207 24.48 30.92 -9.67
C VAL A 207 24.30 31.28 -11.14
N ALA A 208 23.58 30.45 -11.89
CA ALA A 208 23.30 30.72 -13.30
C ALA A 208 22.42 31.98 -13.49
N ALA A 209 21.45 32.22 -12.62
CA ALA A 209 20.63 33.41 -12.64
C ALA A 209 21.42 34.68 -12.35
N ASN A 210 22.36 34.61 -11.36
CA ASN A 210 23.23 35.75 -10.99
C ASN A 210 24.36 36.01 -12.00
N ALA A 211 24.75 35.02 -12.81
CA ALA A 211 25.76 35.18 -13.84
C ALA A 211 25.19 35.77 -15.15
N ALA A 212 23.88 35.90 -15.27
CA ALA A 212 23.18 36.47 -16.42
C ALA A 212 22.82 37.96 -16.24
N LEU A 213 23.17 38.57 -15.10
CA LEU A 213 23.06 39.99 -14.77
C LEU A 213 24.41 40.70 -14.94
#